data_99c850085e7dd68fb45bb1bb654495d0
#
_entry.id   99c850085e7dd68fb45bb1bb654495d0
#
_cell.length_a   1.000
_cell.length_b   1.000
_cell.length_c   1.000
_cell.angle_alpha   90.00
_cell.angle_beta   90.00
_cell.angle_gamma   90.00
#
_symmetry.space_group_name_H-M   'P 1'
#
loop_
_entity.id
_entity.type
_entity.pdbx_description
1 polymer ?
#
loop_
_entity_poly.entity_id
_entity_poly.type
_entity_poly.pdbx_seq_one_letter_code
_entity_poly.pdbx_strand_id
1 'polypeptide(L)'
;NGQTEINVKMLAQASQLEQVVIIGYGVQRKIDNTGSTTAVKGAEISKQASTNALSSLQGKVAGVNITNNGSPGSSPQITIRGLGTVFGNASPLFVVDGVWFSDISFLNNNDIENVTILKDASSTAIYGIRAANGVVLITTKKGVKGKPVIAYNGYAGWQAATNQVKMANATEYATAINELVTYNNNLGSPDDAKPPLFANPKSFGQGTDWYGQILRNAFVTNHQVSVSGGSANTTYDLSFGYLDQGGIVRNNNYKRYTLHAANDFTIAKILKVGYSANGLYSKSNDVPGGIFHQMYAAGPVLPVFYKDGKYGDPSDYGLGNGNNFNPEATLDFTNHKSVNHRVTGDVHAELEIVKNLKFRTSFGGDIGQAETRGFTPIYAATAAQNSTSTNLNIGHTENRNWIWENTLTYDYRYKDHRLTALAGYSAQDNSTHQLEANANNVPYDASGNLFTSYPAAAAVTRIRDAGLQIHNRTLSQFARVNYSFQNKYLLNASIRHDGASQFFPNAYGWFPSVGAGWVITNESFMKDQHLFDNL
;
A
#
# COMPACT_ATOMS: atom_id res chain seq x y z
N ASN A 1 -11.76 -45.58 40.99
CA ASN A 1 -12.19 -44.37 41.69
C ASN A 1 -12.48 -43.27 40.68
N GLY A 2 -13.75 -43.21 40.28
CA GLY A 2 -14.20 -42.15 39.35
C GLY A 2 -14.48 -40.87 40.11
N GLN A 3 -13.71 -39.81 39.88
CA GLN A 3 -14.11 -38.46 40.19
C GLN A 3 -14.89 -37.91 38.99
N THR A 4 -16.22 -37.69 39.19
CA THR A 4 -17.14 -37.19 38.18
C THR A 4 -17.31 -35.67 38.20
N GLU A 5 -16.65 -34.96 39.14
CA GLU A 5 -16.64 -33.49 39.19
C GLU A 5 -15.23 -32.96 39.38
N ILE A 6 -14.73 -32.19 38.41
CA ILE A 6 -13.50 -31.42 38.47
C ILE A 6 -13.86 -29.97 38.77
N ASN A 7 -13.76 -29.55 40.01
CA ASN A 7 -13.92 -28.14 40.40
C ASN A 7 -12.63 -27.39 40.08
N VAL A 8 -12.55 -26.69 38.94
CA VAL A 8 -11.45 -25.80 38.57
C VAL A 8 -11.75 -24.42 39.14
N LYS A 9 -11.04 -24.03 40.21
CA LYS A 9 -10.98 -22.62 40.62
C LYS A 9 -10.07 -21.87 39.69
N MET A 10 -10.61 -21.16 38.71
CA MET A 10 -9.84 -20.20 37.94
C MET A 10 -9.63 -18.95 38.80
N LEU A 11 -8.41 -18.76 39.26
CA LEU A 11 -7.96 -17.46 39.74
C LEU A 11 -7.74 -16.58 38.51
N ALA A 12 -8.54 -15.53 38.36
CA ALA A 12 -8.26 -14.48 37.40
C ALA A 12 -6.95 -13.79 37.86
N GLN A 13 -5.81 -14.27 37.38
CA GLN A 13 -4.56 -13.54 37.46
C GLN A 13 -4.64 -12.43 36.43
N ALA A 14 -5.23 -11.31 36.81
CA ALA A 14 -5.15 -10.07 36.07
C ALA A 14 -3.71 -9.55 36.16
N SER A 15 -2.79 -10.20 35.47
CA SER A 15 -1.58 -9.55 35.00
C SER A 15 -2.02 -8.59 33.90
N GLN A 16 -2.53 -7.43 34.27
CA GLN A 16 -2.54 -6.26 33.39
C GLN A 16 -1.08 -5.88 33.19
N LEU A 17 -0.39 -6.59 32.28
CA LEU A 17 0.75 -6.03 31.59
C LEU A 17 0.27 -4.69 31.06
N GLU A 18 0.83 -3.59 31.56
CA GLU A 18 0.49 -2.24 31.11
C GLU A 18 0.61 -2.25 29.58
N GLN A 19 -0.53 -2.25 28.89
CA GLN A 19 -0.53 -2.24 27.42
C GLN A 19 0.17 -0.97 26.97
N VAL A 20 1.28 -1.11 26.29
CA VAL A 20 2.01 0.00 25.69
C VAL A 20 1.62 0.17 24.23
N VAL A 21 1.53 1.40 23.80
CA VAL A 21 1.32 1.78 22.40
C VAL A 21 2.55 2.51 21.89
N ILE A 22 2.94 2.22 20.68
CA ILE A 22 4.00 2.93 19.99
C ILE A 22 3.39 4.24 19.51
N ILE A 23 3.98 5.35 19.93
CA ILE A 23 3.66 6.69 19.48
C ILE A 23 4.89 7.29 18.82
N GLY A 24 4.74 8.40 18.11
CA GLY A 24 5.89 9.03 17.46
C GLY A 24 7.05 9.25 18.44
N TYR A 25 8.23 8.76 18.08
CA TYR A 25 9.48 8.88 18.84
C TYR A 25 9.42 8.29 20.27
N GLY A 26 8.72 7.18 20.45
CA GLY A 26 8.73 6.49 21.74
C GLY A 26 7.56 5.55 21.97
N VAL A 27 7.48 5.06 23.19
CA VAL A 27 6.45 4.14 23.67
C VAL A 27 5.73 4.78 24.83
N GLN A 28 4.42 4.71 24.87
CA GLN A 28 3.59 5.24 25.96
C GLN A 28 2.64 4.15 26.45
N ARG A 29 2.27 4.17 27.74
CA ARG A 29 1.19 3.29 28.20
C ARG A 29 -0.12 3.69 27.53
N LYS A 30 -0.93 2.72 27.18
CA LYS A 30 -2.24 2.97 26.55
C LYS A 30 -3.12 3.90 27.36
N ILE A 31 -3.08 3.76 28.70
CA ILE A 31 -3.86 4.59 29.63
C ILE A 31 -3.39 6.07 29.64
N ASP A 32 -2.13 6.34 29.36
CA ASP A 32 -1.59 7.71 29.35
C ASP A 32 -1.79 8.42 28.01
N ASN A 33 -2.34 7.71 27.02
CA ASN A 33 -2.53 8.25 25.69
C ASN A 33 -3.85 9.03 25.60
N THR A 34 -3.74 10.35 25.42
CA THR A 34 -4.90 11.23 25.23
C THR A 34 -5.44 11.25 23.82
N GLY A 35 -4.70 10.66 22.88
CA GLY A 35 -5.02 10.64 21.45
C GLY A 35 -5.78 9.39 21.02
N SER A 36 -6.48 9.47 19.87
CA SER A 36 -7.15 8.34 19.26
C SER A 36 -6.16 7.49 18.47
N THR A 37 -5.62 6.45 19.11
CA THR A 37 -4.70 5.50 18.49
C THR A 37 -5.30 4.10 18.48
N THR A 38 -4.97 3.33 17.46
CA THR A 38 -5.33 1.91 17.38
C THR A 38 -4.10 1.10 17.02
N ALA A 39 -3.77 0.12 17.85
CA ALA A 39 -2.65 -0.79 17.62
C ALA A 39 -3.18 -2.16 17.19
N VAL A 40 -2.59 -2.74 16.15
CA VAL A 40 -2.87 -4.09 15.63
C VAL A 40 -1.57 -4.88 15.66
N LYS A 41 -1.57 -6.02 16.33
CA LYS A 41 -0.38 -6.89 16.40
C LYS A 41 -0.11 -7.58 15.07
N GLY A 42 1.14 -7.76 14.70
CA GLY A 42 1.56 -8.47 13.49
C GLY A 42 0.98 -9.88 13.40
N ALA A 43 0.84 -10.58 14.53
CA ALA A 43 0.17 -11.88 14.59
C ALA A 43 -1.29 -11.86 14.11
N GLU A 44 -2.01 -10.74 14.24
CA GLU A 44 -3.38 -10.59 13.70
C GLU A 44 -3.37 -10.25 12.21
N ILE A 45 -2.29 -9.63 11.72
CA ILE A 45 -2.08 -9.30 10.31
C ILE A 45 -1.72 -10.57 9.53
N SER A 46 -0.83 -11.39 10.07
CA SER A 46 -0.34 -12.62 9.43
C SER A 46 -1.37 -13.76 9.37
N LYS A 47 -2.43 -13.74 10.20
CA LYS A 47 -3.53 -14.72 10.14
C LYS A 47 -4.34 -14.64 8.84
N GLN A 48 -4.35 -13.49 8.19
CA GLN A 48 -5.09 -13.31 6.95
C GLN A 48 -4.17 -13.57 5.76
N ALA A 49 -4.56 -14.49 4.89
CA ALA A 49 -3.88 -14.72 3.62
C ALA A 49 -4.04 -13.49 2.71
N SER A 50 -3.13 -12.55 2.82
CA SER A 50 -3.13 -11.30 2.07
C SER A 50 -1.74 -11.03 1.50
N THR A 51 -1.69 -10.53 0.29
CA THR A 51 -0.45 -10.19 -0.41
C THR A 51 0.15 -8.86 0.04
N ASN A 52 -0.65 -8.04 0.77
CA ASN A 52 -0.25 -6.72 1.26
C ASN A 52 -0.72 -6.52 2.72
N ALA A 53 0.14 -5.95 3.55
CA ALA A 53 -0.12 -5.72 4.98
C ALA A 53 -1.33 -4.79 5.24
N LEU A 54 -1.52 -3.78 4.41
CA LEU A 54 -2.64 -2.85 4.54
C LEU A 54 -3.99 -3.56 4.31
N SER A 55 -4.05 -4.46 3.31
CA SER A 55 -5.27 -5.24 3.06
C SER A 55 -5.70 -6.07 4.27
N SER A 56 -4.75 -6.57 5.06
CA SER A 56 -5.01 -7.33 6.28
C SER A 56 -5.59 -6.48 7.42
N LEU A 57 -5.54 -5.16 7.32
CA LEU A 57 -6.12 -4.22 8.29
C LEU A 57 -7.58 -3.85 7.97
N GLN A 58 -8.08 -4.20 6.78
CA GLN A 58 -9.43 -3.87 6.35
C GLN A 58 -10.47 -4.41 7.32
N GLY A 59 -11.38 -3.54 7.78
CA GLY A 59 -12.44 -3.88 8.74
C GLY A 59 -11.97 -4.05 10.20
N LYS A 60 -10.66 -3.96 10.49
CA LYS A 60 -10.12 -4.15 11.85
C LYS A 60 -9.93 -2.84 12.63
N VAL A 61 -9.91 -1.71 11.94
CA VAL A 61 -9.64 -0.40 12.57
C VAL A 61 -10.76 0.58 12.29
N ALA A 62 -11.43 1.02 13.33
CA ALA A 62 -12.52 2.00 13.21
C ALA A 62 -12.01 3.33 12.66
N GLY A 63 -12.74 3.91 11.69
CA GLY A 63 -12.38 5.17 11.03
C GLY A 63 -11.26 5.06 10.00
N VAL A 64 -10.88 3.84 9.61
CA VAL A 64 -9.91 3.58 8.53
C VAL A 64 -10.63 2.85 7.40
N ASN A 65 -10.62 3.44 6.22
CA ASN A 65 -11.13 2.82 5.01
C ASN A 65 -9.98 2.34 4.14
N ILE A 66 -10.03 1.09 3.72
CA ILE A 66 -9.02 0.45 2.88
C ILE A 66 -9.70 -0.13 1.65
N THR A 67 -9.29 0.32 0.48
CA THR A 67 -9.85 -0.13 -0.80
C THR A 67 -8.76 -0.79 -1.64
N ASN A 68 -9.00 -2.05 -1.99
CA ASN A 68 -8.15 -2.80 -2.90
C ASN A 68 -8.66 -2.65 -4.34
N ASN A 69 -7.77 -2.36 -5.28
CA ASN A 69 -8.12 -2.33 -6.70
C ASN A 69 -8.06 -3.72 -7.36
N GLY A 70 -7.63 -4.75 -6.63
CA GLY A 70 -7.58 -6.14 -7.11
C GLY A 70 -6.42 -6.48 -8.05
N SER A 71 -5.62 -5.51 -8.49
CA SER A 71 -4.47 -5.78 -9.34
C SER A 71 -3.32 -6.42 -8.55
N PRO A 72 -2.69 -7.49 -9.07
CA PRO A 72 -1.53 -8.09 -8.43
C PRO A 72 -0.41 -7.08 -8.14
N GLY A 73 0.14 -7.17 -6.93
CA GLY A 73 1.24 -6.30 -6.50
C GLY A 73 0.86 -4.84 -6.20
N SER A 74 -0.40 -4.44 -6.42
CA SER A 74 -0.83 -3.08 -6.11
C SER A 74 -0.94 -2.83 -4.62
N SER A 75 -0.63 -1.60 -4.19
CA SER A 75 -0.88 -1.14 -2.83
C SER A 75 -2.34 -0.69 -2.69
N PRO A 76 -3.03 -1.13 -1.62
CA PRO A 76 -4.36 -0.63 -1.30
C PRO A 76 -4.34 0.87 -1.05
N GLN A 77 -5.42 1.55 -1.42
CA GLN A 77 -5.67 2.91 -0.97
C GLN A 77 -6.17 2.87 0.47
N ILE A 78 -5.61 3.73 1.30
CA ILE A 78 -6.00 3.88 2.70
C ILE A 78 -6.36 5.33 2.98
N THR A 79 -7.49 5.54 3.65
CA THR A 79 -7.91 6.85 4.14
C THR A 79 -8.28 6.76 5.61
N ILE A 80 -7.90 7.76 6.39
CA ILE A 80 -8.16 7.83 7.83
C ILE A 80 -9.16 8.97 8.07
N ARG A 81 -10.33 8.65 8.65
CA ARG A 81 -11.42 9.60 8.93
C ARG A 81 -11.97 10.32 7.68
N GLY A 82 -11.90 9.64 6.51
CA GLY A 82 -12.39 10.18 5.24
C GLY A 82 -11.33 10.93 4.44
N LEU A 83 -11.76 11.63 3.39
CA LEU A 83 -10.89 12.41 2.53
C LEU A 83 -10.61 13.78 3.17
N GLY A 84 -9.36 14.04 3.50
CA GLY A 84 -8.90 15.33 4.06
C GLY A 84 -8.66 16.42 3.01
N THR A 85 -8.72 16.08 1.71
CA THR A 85 -8.47 17.02 0.61
C THR A 85 -9.34 16.69 -0.60
N VAL A 86 -9.73 17.71 -1.36
CA VAL A 86 -10.42 17.58 -2.65
C VAL A 86 -9.41 17.41 -3.79
N PHE A 87 -8.27 18.09 -3.67
CA PHE A 87 -7.18 18.03 -4.64
C PHE A 87 -5.90 17.59 -3.93
N GLY A 88 -5.30 16.50 -4.38
CA GLY A 88 -4.04 16.00 -3.85
C GLY A 88 -4.15 14.59 -3.26
N ASN A 89 -3.05 14.13 -2.65
CA ASN A 89 -2.94 12.79 -2.08
C ASN A 89 -3.57 12.75 -0.68
N ALA A 90 -4.61 11.94 -0.50
CA ALA A 90 -5.27 11.69 0.79
C ALA A 90 -4.65 10.54 1.59
N SER A 91 -3.55 9.93 1.12
CA SER A 91 -2.89 8.82 1.82
C SER A 91 -2.21 9.30 3.11
N PRO A 92 -2.24 8.51 4.18
CA PRO A 92 -1.49 8.80 5.40
C PRO A 92 0.02 8.68 5.17
N LEU A 93 0.79 9.23 6.09
CA LEU A 93 2.23 9.01 6.18
C LEU A 93 2.48 7.60 6.75
N PHE A 94 3.30 6.79 6.07
CA PHE A 94 3.80 5.54 6.63
C PHE A 94 5.17 5.79 7.28
N VAL A 95 5.32 5.29 8.49
CA VAL A 95 6.61 5.34 9.22
C VAL A 95 6.98 3.91 9.60
N VAL A 96 8.03 3.37 8.99
CA VAL A 96 8.53 2.02 9.26
C VAL A 96 9.86 2.13 9.97
N ASP A 97 9.93 1.67 11.21
CA ASP A 97 11.11 1.73 12.10
C ASP A 97 11.75 3.13 12.19
N GLY A 98 10.92 4.19 12.03
CA GLY A 98 11.35 5.59 12.06
C GLY A 98 11.59 6.20 10.68
N VAL A 99 11.70 5.43 9.61
CA VAL A 99 11.86 5.93 8.24
C VAL A 99 10.50 6.23 7.61
N TRP A 100 10.40 7.32 6.86
CA TRP A 100 9.16 7.82 6.29
C TRP A 100 8.98 7.38 4.83
N PHE A 101 7.81 6.80 4.53
CA PHE A 101 7.47 6.25 3.22
C PHE A 101 6.14 6.76 2.71
N SER A 102 5.98 6.77 1.39
CA SER A 102 4.69 6.99 0.71
C SER A 102 3.92 5.68 0.48
N ASP A 103 4.61 4.55 0.45
CA ASP A 103 4.05 3.20 0.29
C ASP A 103 4.89 2.16 1.06
N ILE A 104 4.28 1.00 1.36
CA ILE A 104 4.91 -0.10 2.10
C ILE A 104 4.89 -1.43 1.32
N SER A 105 4.85 -1.38 0.00
CA SER A 105 4.82 -2.57 -0.87
C SER A 105 6.04 -3.47 -0.72
N PHE A 106 7.15 -2.93 -0.19
CA PHE A 106 8.38 -3.65 0.08
C PHE A 106 8.30 -4.56 1.31
N LEU A 107 7.36 -4.32 2.22
CA LEU A 107 7.22 -5.12 3.44
C LEU A 107 6.51 -6.44 3.18
N ASN A 108 7.03 -7.50 3.80
CA ASN A 108 6.28 -8.73 3.96
C ASN A 108 5.39 -8.63 5.22
N ASN A 109 4.15 -9.09 5.14
CA ASN A 109 3.20 -9.07 6.25
C ASN A 109 3.74 -9.77 7.51
N ASN A 110 4.50 -10.84 7.29
CA ASN A 110 5.05 -11.65 8.38
C ASN A 110 6.26 -11.01 9.08
N ASP A 111 6.87 -9.96 8.48
CA ASP A 111 7.97 -9.21 9.11
C ASP A 111 7.45 -8.10 10.03
N ILE A 112 6.14 -7.88 10.07
CA ILE A 112 5.53 -6.85 10.90
C ILE A 112 5.33 -7.37 12.32
N GLU A 113 5.81 -6.62 13.31
CA GLU A 113 5.55 -6.86 14.74
C GLU A 113 4.29 -6.14 15.21
N ASN A 114 4.13 -4.88 14.80
CA ASN A 114 3.00 -4.05 15.21
C ASN A 114 2.70 -2.96 14.18
N VAL A 115 1.40 -2.64 14.04
CA VAL A 115 0.93 -1.47 13.29
C VAL A 115 0.11 -0.60 14.22
N THR A 116 0.52 0.67 14.40
CA THR A 116 -0.22 1.66 15.17
C THR A 116 -0.71 2.77 14.25
N ILE A 117 -2.00 3.06 14.28
CA ILE A 117 -2.60 4.10 13.45
C ILE A 117 -2.93 5.29 14.32
N LEU A 118 -2.32 6.45 14.02
CA LEU A 118 -2.56 7.74 14.66
C LEU A 118 -3.62 8.49 13.85
N LYS A 119 -4.77 8.79 14.48
CA LYS A 119 -5.96 9.28 13.77
C LYS A 119 -6.32 10.73 14.10
N ASP A 120 -5.71 11.33 15.11
CA ASP A 120 -6.02 12.68 15.56
C ASP A 120 -4.82 13.62 15.49
N ALA A 121 -5.11 14.92 15.45
CA ALA A 121 -4.08 15.95 15.31
C ALA A 121 -3.08 15.97 16.48
N SER A 122 -3.51 15.63 17.70
CA SER A 122 -2.60 15.65 18.87
C SER A 122 -1.54 14.57 18.80
N SER A 123 -1.90 13.40 18.26
CA SER A 123 -0.97 12.28 18.04
C SER A 123 -0.08 12.48 16.82
N THR A 124 -0.60 13.14 15.76
CA THR A 124 0.10 13.27 14.48
C THR A 124 0.96 14.53 14.37
N ALA A 125 0.72 15.57 15.18
CA ALA A 125 1.41 16.86 15.10
C ALA A 125 2.95 16.74 15.18
N ILE A 126 3.47 15.75 15.90
CA ILE A 126 4.92 15.50 16.00
C ILE A 126 5.56 15.11 14.66
N TYR A 127 4.77 14.66 13.67
CA TYR A 127 5.20 14.33 12.31
C TYR A 127 5.01 15.48 11.30
N GLY A 128 4.49 16.64 11.76
CA GLY A 128 4.35 17.85 10.97
C GLY A 128 3.36 17.77 9.83
N ILE A 129 3.57 18.59 8.81
CA ILE A 129 2.62 18.76 7.68
C ILE A 129 2.33 17.47 6.91
N ARG A 130 3.29 16.55 6.80
CA ARG A 130 3.11 15.27 6.10
C ARG A 130 2.12 14.34 6.78
N ALA A 131 1.79 14.59 8.05
CA ALA A 131 0.88 13.78 8.85
C ALA A 131 -0.57 14.29 8.85
N ALA A 132 -0.91 15.27 7.99
CA ALA A 132 -2.24 15.86 7.92
C ALA A 132 -3.37 14.84 7.66
N ASN A 133 -3.08 13.77 6.92
CA ASN A 133 -4.01 12.68 6.61
C ASN A 133 -3.89 11.49 7.59
N GLY A 134 -3.21 11.66 8.73
CA GLY A 134 -2.92 10.61 9.68
C GLY A 134 -1.56 9.94 9.46
N VAL A 135 -1.19 9.05 10.39
CA VAL A 135 0.09 8.34 10.36
C VAL A 135 -0.13 6.86 10.65
N VAL A 136 0.50 6.00 9.87
CA VAL A 136 0.57 4.56 10.09
C VAL A 136 1.99 4.21 10.51
N LEU A 137 2.16 3.93 11.80
CA LEU A 137 3.44 3.50 12.37
C LEU A 137 3.55 1.99 12.26
N ILE A 138 4.62 1.51 11.68
CA ILE A 138 4.91 0.09 11.51
C ILE A 138 6.23 -0.20 12.19
N THR A 139 6.22 -1.19 13.06
CA THR A 139 7.45 -1.74 13.64
C THR A 139 7.67 -3.12 13.06
N THR A 140 8.86 -3.36 12.53
CA THR A 140 9.23 -4.68 12.03
C THR A 140 9.69 -5.58 13.17
N LYS A 141 9.67 -6.88 12.92
CA LYS A 141 10.18 -7.87 13.87
C LYS A 141 11.65 -7.65 14.13
N LYS A 142 11.98 -7.68 15.40
CA LYS A 142 13.35 -7.70 15.91
C LYS A 142 13.60 -9.02 16.61
N GLY A 143 14.81 -9.49 16.58
CA GLY A 143 15.15 -10.72 17.28
C GLY A 143 14.83 -10.65 18.77
N VAL A 144 14.47 -11.76 19.35
CA VAL A 144 14.28 -11.93 20.81
C VAL A 144 15.42 -12.73 21.41
N LYS A 145 15.77 -12.40 22.68
CA LYS A 145 16.79 -13.15 23.42
C LYS A 145 16.36 -14.61 23.56
N GLY A 146 17.25 -15.53 23.24
CA GLY A 146 17.00 -16.97 23.31
C GLY A 146 17.72 -17.76 22.24
N LYS A 147 17.45 -19.06 22.22
CA LYS A 147 17.98 -19.95 21.17
C LYS A 147 17.42 -19.53 19.80
N PRO A 148 18.16 -19.77 18.71
CA PRO A 148 17.64 -19.54 17.36
C PRO A 148 16.34 -20.30 17.13
N VAL A 149 15.34 -19.60 16.59
CA VAL A 149 14.06 -20.17 16.15
C VAL A 149 13.95 -19.98 14.66
N ILE A 150 13.75 -21.08 13.93
CA ILE A 150 13.45 -21.09 12.51
C ILE A 150 11.95 -21.22 12.36
N ALA A 151 11.32 -20.33 11.60
CA ALA A 151 9.90 -20.37 11.32
C ALA A 151 9.65 -20.36 9.81
N TYR A 152 8.64 -21.09 9.39
CA TYR A 152 8.12 -21.07 8.04
C TYR A 152 6.65 -20.67 8.08
N ASN A 153 6.29 -19.72 7.23
CA ASN A 153 4.91 -19.29 7.01
C ASN A 153 4.62 -19.36 5.51
N GLY A 154 3.50 -19.96 5.13
CA GLY A 154 3.13 -20.04 3.73
C GLY A 154 1.65 -20.29 3.54
N TYR A 155 1.14 -19.86 2.39
CA TYR A 155 -0.19 -20.21 1.92
C TYR A 155 -0.19 -20.34 0.40
N ALA A 156 -1.17 -21.09 -0.10
CA ALA A 156 -1.50 -21.19 -1.51
C ALA A 156 -3.01 -21.20 -1.67
N GLY A 157 -3.53 -20.63 -2.77
CA GLY A 157 -4.96 -20.54 -3.01
C GLY A 157 -5.28 -19.99 -4.40
N TRP A 158 -6.57 -19.77 -4.63
CA TRP A 158 -7.07 -19.15 -5.84
C TRP A 158 -7.84 -17.90 -5.52
N GLN A 159 -7.70 -16.90 -6.36
CA GLN A 159 -8.49 -15.68 -6.33
C GLN A 159 -9.37 -15.62 -7.58
N ALA A 160 -10.58 -15.09 -7.41
CA ALA A 160 -11.57 -14.94 -8.47
C ALA A 160 -12.25 -13.58 -8.34
N ALA A 161 -12.80 -13.07 -9.45
CA ALA A 161 -13.65 -11.90 -9.41
C ALA A 161 -14.96 -12.24 -8.69
N THR A 162 -15.33 -11.41 -7.71
CA THR A 162 -16.59 -11.51 -6.98
C THR A 162 -17.50 -10.34 -7.35
N ASN A 163 -18.80 -10.48 -7.09
CA ASN A 163 -19.79 -9.40 -7.32
C ASN A 163 -19.79 -8.84 -8.75
N GLN A 164 -19.66 -9.73 -9.75
CA GLN A 164 -19.79 -9.33 -11.14
C GLN A 164 -21.21 -8.83 -11.40
N VAL A 165 -21.33 -7.70 -12.10
CA VAL A 165 -22.64 -7.20 -12.57
C VAL A 165 -23.19 -8.16 -13.62
N LYS A 166 -24.42 -8.59 -13.45
CA LYS A 166 -25.07 -9.43 -14.46
C LYS A 166 -25.30 -8.62 -15.74
N MET A 167 -24.68 -9.06 -16.82
CA MET A 167 -24.81 -8.42 -18.12
C MET A 167 -25.95 -9.04 -18.93
N ALA A 168 -26.52 -8.27 -19.86
CA ALA A 168 -27.47 -8.75 -20.84
C ALA A 168 -26.80 -9.76 -21.78
N ASN A 169 -27.52 -10.78 -22.22
CA ASN A 169 -27.09 -11.64 -23.33
C ASN A 169 -27.25 -10.93 -24.68
N ALA A 170 -26.75 -11.53 -25.76
CA ALA A 170 -26.76 -10.87 -27.06
C ALA A 170 -28.18 -10.62 -27.62
N THR A 171 -29.14 -11.51 -27.34
CA THR A 171 -30.55 -11.29 -27.71
C THR A 171 -31.16 -10.10 -26.96
N GLU A 172 -30.98 -10.07 -25.63
CA GLU A 172 -31.46 -8.98 -24.77
C GLU A 172 -30.83 -7.64 -25.15
N TYR A 173 -29.51 -7.63 -25.37
CA TYR A 173 -28.77 -6.46 -25.79
C TYR A 173 -29.26 -5.91 -27.13
N ALA A 174 -29.35 -6.77 -28.17
CA ALA A 174 -29.80 -6.39 -29.51
C ALA A 174 -31.26 -5.87 -29.50
N THR A 175 -32.11 -6.45 -28.64
CA THR A 175 -33.49 -6.00 -28.45
C THR A 175 -33.51 -4.61 -27.81
N ALA A 176 -32.76 -4.39 -26.72
CA ALA A 176 -32.71 -3.11 -26.04
C ALA A 176 -32.14 -1.99 -26.94
N ILE A 177 -31.12 -2.28 -27.77
CA ILE A 177 -30.60 -1.31 -28.74
C ILE A 177 -31.65 -0.94 -29.78
N ASN A 178 -32.42 -1.91 -30.30
CA ASN A 178 -33.50 -1.61 -31.23
C ASN A 178 -34.63 -0.79 -30.60
N GLU A 179 -34.98 -1.06 -29.35
CA GLU A 179 -35.92 -0.24 -28.56
C GLU A 179 -35.41 1.20 -28.40
N LEU A 180 -34.10 1.38 -28.13
CA LEU A 180 -33.49 2.71 -28.03
C LEU A 180 -33.56 3.44 -29.39
N VAL A 181 -33.30 2.76 -30.52
CA VAL A 181 -33.45 3.35 -31.86
C VAL A 181 -34.89 3.79 -32.08
N THR A 182 -35.86 2.94 -31.73
CA THR A 182 -37.29 3.27 -31.85
C THR A 182 -37.68 4.46 -30.99
N TYR A 183 -37.20 4.50 -29.74
CA TYR A 183 -37.43 5.61 -28.82
C TYR A 183 -36.87 6.94 -29.38
N ASN A 184 -35.63 6.92 -29.88
CA ASN A 184 -35.00 8.11 -30.46
C ASN A 184 -35.74 8.57 -31.73
N ASN A 185 -36.23 7.65 -32.58
CA ASN A 185 -37.04 7.99 -33.74
C ASN A 185 -38.35 8.70 -33.35
N ASN A 186 -38.96 8.31 -32.25
CA ASN A 186 -40.18 8.94 -31.72
C ASN A 186 -39.95 10.35 -31.14
N LEU A 187 -38.70 10.68 -30.77
CA LEU A 187 -38.30 12.00 -30.27
C LEU A 187 -37.82 12.94 -31.39
N GLY A 188 -37.38 12.38 -32.51
CA GLY A 188 -36.81 13.13 -33.64
C GLY A 188 -37.82 13.49 -34.74
N SER A 189 -37.31 14.10 -35.83
CA SER A 189 -38.09 14.34 -37.03
C SER A 189 -38.38 12.99 -37.76
N PRO A 190 -39.58 12.78 -38.34
CA PRO A 190 -39.87 11.58 -39.12
C PRO A 190 -38.88 11.32 -40.28
N ASP A 191 -38.30 12.37 -40.83
CA ASP A 191 -37.35 12.30 -41.93
C ASP A 191 -35.97 11.77 -41.51
N ASP A 192 -35.68 11.78 -40.19
CA ASP A 192 -34.43 11.27 -39.60
C ASP A 192 -34.58 9.86 -39.03
N ALA A 193 -35.73 9.21 -39.21
CA ALA A 193 -35.99 7.89 -38.61
C ALA A 193 -35.04 6.82 -39.14
N LYS A 194 -34.39 6.12 -38.21
CA LYS A 194 -33.44 5.03 -38.51
C LYS A 194 -34.12 3.66 -38.41
N PRO A 195 -33.77 2.70 -39.27
CA PRO A 195 -34.25 1.33 -39.12
C PRO A 195 -33.65 0.69 -37.83
N PRO A 196 -34.27 -0.37 -37.30
CA PRO A 196 -33.68 -1.17 -36.24
C PRO A 196 -32.25 -1.60 -36.60
N LEU A 197 -31.32 -1.45 -35.66
CA LEU A 197 -29.90 -1.78 -35.86
C LEU A 197 -29.72 -3.28 -36.12
N PHE A 198 -30.49 -4.13 -35.43
CA PHE A 198 -30.43 -5.58 -35.53
C PHE A 198 -31.74 -6.12 -36.12
N ALA A 199 -31.68 -6.63 -37.35
CA ALA A 199 -32.87 -7.15 -38.04
C ALA A 199 -33.53 -8.35 -37.32
N ASN A 200 -32.73 -9.23 -36.71
CA ASN A 200 -33.20 -10.38 -35.96
C ASN A 200 -32.41 -10.55 -34.64
N PRO A 201 -32.80 -9.88 -33.55
CA PRO A 201 -32.13 -9.99 -32.27
C PRO A 201 -31.98 -11.40 -31.72
N LYS A 202 -32.99 -12.26 -31.95
CA LYS A 202 -33.00 -13.66 -31.48
C LYS A 202 -31.92 -14.54 -32.13
N SER A 203 -31.42 -14.17 -33.31
CA SER A 203 -30.37 -14.94 -34.00
C SER A 203 -29.02 -14.91 -33.28
N PHE A 204 -28.79 -13.95 -32.38
CA PHE A 204 -27.53 -13.83 -31.61
C PHE A 204 -27.46 -14.79 -30.43
N GLY A 205 -28.61 -15.27 -29.91
CA GLY A 205 -28.65 -16.19 -28.76
C GLY A 205 -27.99 -15.60 -27.50
N GLN A 206 -27.12 -16.38 -26.89
CA GLN A 206 -26.37 -15.94 -25.69
C GLN A 206 -25.26 -14.92 -26.02
N GLY A 207 -24.63 -15.09 -27.21
CA GLY A 207 -23.51 -14.26 -27.63
C GLY A 207 -22.23 -14.49 -26.82
N THR A 208 -21.36 -13.46 -26.74
CA THR A 208 -20.06 -13.53 -26.08
C THR A 208 -20.17 -13.16 -24.61
N ASP A 209 -19.73 -14.06 -23.74
CA ASP A 209 -19.48 -13.76 -22.32
C ASP A 209 -18.09 -13.13 -22.18
N TRP A 210 -18.03 -11.79 -22.18
CA TRP A 210 -16.78 -11.05 -22.06
C TRP A 210 -16.11 -11.20 -20.69
N TYR A 211 -16.88 -11.46 -19.61
CA TYR A 211 -16.29 -11.77 -18.32
C TYR A 211 -15.52 -13.09 -18.35
N GLY A 212 -16.17 -14.15 -18.83
CA GLY A 212 -15.54 -15.46 -18.97
C GLY A 212 -14.35 -15.47 -19.93
N GLN A 213 -14.38 -14.58 -20.96
CA GLN A 213 -13.30 -14.46 -21.93
C GLN A 213 -12.05 -13.75 -21.36
N ILE A 214 -12.22 -12.70 -20.57
CA ILE A 214 -11.14 -11.84 -20.08
C ILE A 214 -10.65 -12.25 -18.68
N LEU A 215 -11.57 -12.69 -17.82
CA LEU A 215 -11.26 -13.03 -16.44
C LEU A 215 -10.97 -14.52 -16.27
N ARG A 216 -10.22 -14.84 -15.23
CA ARG A 216 -9.90 -16.22 -14.84
C ARG A 216 -9.82 -16.36 -13.33
N ASN A 217 -9.93 -17.58 -12.84
CA ASN A 217 -9.43 -17.94 -11.52
C ASN A 217 -7.91 -18.00 -11.56
N ALA A 218 -7.27 -17.27 -10.66
CA ALA A 218 -5.83 -17.09 -10.66
C ALA A 218 -5.19 -17.66 -9.40
N PHE A 219 -4.11 -18.40 -9.56
CA PHE A 219 -3.37 -19.00 -8.46
C PHE A 219 -2.51 -17.94 -7.75
N VAL A 220 -2.46 -18.02 -6.43
CA VAL A 220 -1.59 -17.21 -5.57
C VAL A 220 -0.89 -18.10 -4.57
N THR A 221 0.42 -17.87 -4.39
CA THR A 221 1.21 -18.56 -3.36
C THR A 221 2.19 -17.58 -2.72
N ASN A 222 2.36 -17.71 -1.40
CA ASN A 222 3.28 -16.90 -0.61
C ASN A 222 4.02 -17.81 0.36
N HIS A 223 5.35 -17.66 0.43
CA HIS A 223 6.23 -18.43 1.27
C HIS A 223 7.21 -17.50 1.97
N GLN A 224 7.46 -17.74 3.25
CA GLN A 224 8.49 -17.04 4.01
C GLN A 224 9.19 -17.98 4.96
N VAL A 225 10.51 -17.88 5.00
CA VAL A 225 11.36 -18.50 6.01
C VAL A 225 12.01 -17.42 6.83
N SER A 226 12.01 -17.55 8.15
CA SER A 226 12.68 -16.62 9.05
C SER A 226 13.51 -17.33 10.09
N VAL A 227 14.56 -16.67 10.54
CA VAL A 227 15.43 -17.08 11.64
C VAL A 227 15.57 -15.92 12.60
N SER A 228 15.16 -16.10 13.85
CA SER A 228 15.30 -15.09 14.90
C SER A 228 15.91 -15.68 16.16
N GLY A 229 16.65 -14.86 16.89
CA GLY A 229 17.30 -15.30 18.12
C GLY A 229 18.10 -14.19 18.77
N GLY A 230 18.86 -14.55 19.81
CA GLY A 230 19.74 -13.59 20.46
C GLY A 230 20.37 -14.07 21.75
N SER A 231 21.32 -13.31 22.22
CA SER A 231 22.00 -13.45 23.50
C SER A 231 21.59 -12.35 24.48
N ALA A 232 22.29 -12.22 25.59
CA ALA A 232 22.08 -11.12 26.52
C ALA A 232 22.30 -9.74 25.86
N ASN A 233 23.22 -9.65 24.92
CA ASN A 233 23.72 -8.41 24.36
C ASN A 233 23.39 -8.20 22.89
N THR A 234 22.86 -9.19 22.19
CA THR A 234 22.50 -9.06 20.77
C THR A 234 21.21 -9.80 20.48
N THR A 235 20.40 -9.23 19.59
CA THR A 235 19.22 -9.90 19.02
C THR A 235 19.25 -9.72 17.52
N TYR A 236 18.77 -10.73 16.77
CA TYR A 236 18.73 -10.72 15.32
C TYR A 236 17.45 -11.34 14.80
N ASP A 237 16.98 -10.83 13.68
CA ASP A 237 15.92 -11.39 12.85
C ASP A 237 16.35 -11.33 11.38
N LEU A 238 16.19 -12.42 10.67
CA LEU A 238 16.47 -12.54 9.24
C LEU A 238 15.34 -13.31 8.60
N SER A 239 14.73 -12.76 7.55
CA SER A 239 13.69 -13.43 6.78
C SER A 239 13.89 -13.32 5.28
N PHE A 240 13.42 -14.32 4.55
CA PHE A 240 13.32 -14.35 3.10
C PHE A 240 11.89 -14.71 2.70
N GLY A 241 11.28 -13.91 1.84
CA GLY A 241 9.93 -14.09 1.35
C GLY A 241 9.85 -14.21 -0.17
N TYR A 242 8.93 -15.06 -0.65
CA TYR A 242 8.56 -15.23 -2.04
C TYR A 242 7.05 -15.18 -2.20
N LEU A 243 6.57 -14.33 -3.11
CA LEU A 243 5.17 -14.22 -3.52
C LEU A 243 5.07 -14.41 -5.03
N ASP A 244 4.15 -15.29 -5.48
CA ASP A 244 3.71 -15.40 -6.87
C ASP A 244 2.20 -15.24 -6.92
N GLN A 245 1.73 -14.16 -7.54
CA GLN A 245 0.33 -13.80 -7.62
C GLN A 245 -0.10 -13.68 -9.08
N GLY A 246 -0.91 -14.62 -9.56
CA GLY A 246 -1.60 -14.49 -10.83
C GLY A 246 -2.71 -13.43 -10.73
N GLY A 247 -2.94 -12.67 -11.79
CA GLY A 247 -4.06 -11.74 -11.89
C GLY A 247 -5.34 -12.41 -12.38
N ILE A 248 -6.49 -11.88 -11.93
CA ILE A 248 -7.80 -12.31 -12.43
C ILE A 248 -8.02 -11.96 -13.90
N VAL A 249 -7.34 -10.92 -14.42
CA VAL A 249 -7.24 -10.67 -15.86
C VAL A 249 -6.17 -11.59 -16.42
N ARG A 250 -6.44 -12.21 -17.59
CA ARG A 250 -5.45 -13.05 -18.27
C ARG A 250 -4.17 -12.27 -18.58
N ASN A 251 -3.03 -12.95 -18.64
CA ASN A 251 -1.69 -12.39 -18.88
C ASN A 251 -1.16 -11.46 -17.76
N ASN A 252 -1.96 -11.14 -16.76
CA ASN A 252 -1.52 -10.34 -15.61
C ASN A 252 -0.91 -11.23 -14.53
N ASN A 253 0.24 -10.86 -14.00
CA ASN A 253 0.91 -11.54 -12.89
C ASN A 253 1.86 -10.60 -12.14
N TYR A 254 2.23 -11.00 -10.93
CA TYR A 254 3.20 -10.31 -10.09
C TYR A 254 4.02 -11.31 -9.29
N LYS A 255 5.34 -11.15 -9.32
CA LYS A 255 6.28 -11.93 -8.49
C LYS A 255 7.11 -11.00 -7.63
N ARG A 256 7.26 -11.35 -6.35
CA ARG A 256 8.00 -10.55 -5.38
C ARG A 256 8.91 -11.41 -4.54
N TYR A 257 10.14 -10.97 -4.38
CA TYR A 257 11.13 -11.51 -3.46
C TYR A 257 11.45 -10.43 -2.43
N THR A 258 11.43 -10.78 -1.16
CA THR A 258 11.74 -9.86 -0.05
C THR A 258 12.82 -10.45 0.83
N LEU A 259 13.68 -9.59 1.33
CA LEU A 259 14.68 -9.89 2.34
C LEU A 259 14.51 -8.89 3.47
N HIS A 260 14.45 -9.37 4.71
CA HIS A 260 14.47 -8.54 5.90
C HIS A 260 15.62 -8.98 6.80
N ALA A 261 16.34 -8.00 7.37
CA ALA A 261 17.39 -8.24 8.34
C ALA A 261 17.37 -7.14 9.41
N ALA A 262 17.27 -7.51 10.67
CA ALA A 262 17.34 -6.60 11.79
C ALA A 262 18.29 -7.15 12.86
N ASN A 263 19.09 -6.27 13.45
CA ASN A 263 19.99 -6.64 14.54
C ASN A 263 20.13 -5.48 15.52
N ASP A 264 20.02 -5.77 16.82
CA ASP A 264 20.28 -4.82 17.91
C ASP A 264 21.42 -5.34 18.80
N PHE A 265 22.39 -4.50 19.09
CA PHE A 265 23.52 -4.74 19.98
C PHE A 265 23.44 -3.84 21.21
N THR A 266 23.65 -4.39 22.39
CA THR A 266 23.80 -3.64 23.64
C THR A 266 25.26 -3.65 24.05
N ILE A 267 25.90 -2.48 24.03
CA ILE A 267 27.31 -2.30 24.37
C ILE A 267 27.39 -1.61 25.74
N ALA A 268 28.12 -2.20 26.68
CA ALA A 268 28.37 -1.63 28.00
C ALA A 268 27.12 -1.16 28.78
N LYS A 269 25.94 -1.75 28.55
CA LYS A 269 24.63 -1.45 29.15
C LYS A 269 24.07 -0.04 28.89
N ILE A 270 24.90 0.91 28.44
CA ILE A 270 24.52 2.32 28.22
C ILE A 270 24.32 2.67 26.73
N LEU A 271 24.89 1.86 25.83
CA LEU A 271 24.83 2.10 24.38
C LEU A 271 24.15 0.94 23.71
N LYS A 272 23.09 1.25 22.96
CA LYS A 272 22.45 0.33 22.02
C LYS A 272 22.71 0.81 20.62
N VAL A 273 23.11 -0.09 19.73
CA VAL A 273 23.32 0.17 18.30
C VAL A 273 22.55 -0.88 17.54
N GLY A 274 21.86 -0.50 16.49
CA GLY A 274 21.11 -1.46 15.69
C GLY A 274 20.90 -0.99 14.27
N TYR A 275 20.41 -1.93 13.46
CA TYR A 275 19.97 -1.65 12.11
C TYR A 275 18.75 -2.50 11.75
N SER A 276 17.98 -1.99 10.80
CA SER A 276 16.94 -2.72 10.08
C SER A 276 17.13 -2.47 8.59
N ALA A 277 17.06 -3.51 7.78
CA ALA A 277 17.21 -3.41 6.34
C ALA A 277 16.20 -4.32 5.63
N ASN A 278 15.58 -3.79 4.57
CA ASN A 278 14.64 -4.52 3.74
C ASN A 278 15.07 -4.40 2.28
N GLY A 279 15.09 -5.53 1.57
CA GLY A 279 15.32 -5.62 0.15
C GLY A 279 14.07 -6.10 -0.58
N LEU A 280 13.77 -5.51 -1.72
CA LEU A 280 12.69 -5.90 -2.61
C LEU A 280 13.22 -6.09 -4.02
N TYR A 281 12.88 -7.21 -4.63
CA TYR A 281 12.87 -7.39 -6.07
C TYR A 281 11.48 -7.82 -6.51
N SER A 282 10.88 -7.12 -7.48
CA SER A 282 9.60 -7.56 -8.04
C SER A 282 9.56 -7.38 -9.55
N LYS A 283 8.73 -8.21 -10.18
CA LYS A 283 8.39 -8.09 -11.59
C LYS A 283 6.92 -8.35 -11.81
N SER A 284 6.33 -7.63 -12.75
CA SER A 284 4.93 -7.79 -13.15
C SER A 284 4.76 -7.76 -14.67
N ASN A 285 3.69 -8.42 -15.10
CA ASN A 285 3.02 -8.08 -16.35
C ASN A 285 1.77 -7.29 -15.93
N ASP A 286 1.66 -6.07 -16.40
CA ASP A 286 0.61 -5.17 -15.96
C ASP A 286 -0.67 -5.38 -16.76
N VAL A 287 -1.81 -5.00 -16.19
CA VAL A 287 -3.11 -5.04 -16.87
C VAL A 287 -3.14 -3.95 -17.93
N PRO A 288 -3.56 -4.24 -19.17
CA PRO A 288 -3.75 -3.21 -20.18
C PRO A 288 -4.71 -2.12 -19.71
N GLY A 289 -4.35 -0.85 -19.96
CA GLY A 289 -5.22 0.27 -19.64
C GLY A 289 -6.58 0.15 -20.32
N GLY A 290 -7.66 0.43 -19.58
CA GLY A 290 -9.01 0.41 -20.13
C GLY A 290 -9.65 -0.98 -20.31
N ILE A 291 -8.96 -2.10 -20.04
CA ILE A 291 -9.49 -3.46 -20.29
C ILE A 291 -10.82 -3.71 -19.54
N PHE A 292 -10.96 -3.25 -18.31
CA PHE A 292 -12.21 -3.37 -17.55
C PHE A 292 -13.35 -2.61 -18.21
N HIS A 293 -13.08 -1.36 -18.66
CA HIS A 293 -14.08 -0.60 -19.40
C HIS A 293 -14.46 -1.30 -20.71
N GLN A 294 -13.49 -1.76 -21.47
CA GLN A 294 -13.73 -2.49 -22.72
C GLN A 294 -14.57 -3.74 -22.48
N MET A 295 -14.28 -4.49 -21.41
CA MET A 295 -15.04 -5.69 -21.03
C MET A 295 -16.51 -5.38 -20.71
N TYR A 296 -16.82 -4.27 -20.01
CA TYR A 296 -18.21 -3.88 -19.72
C TYR A 296 -18.93 -3.31 -20.94
N ALA A 297 -18.22 -2.54 -21.76
CA ALA A 297 -18.78 -1.82 -22.88
C ALA A 297 -18.83 -2.63 -24.16
N ALA A 298 -18.12 -3.77 -24.23
CA ALA A 298 -18.19 -4.66 -25.37
C ALA A 298 -19.58 -5.31 -25.46
N GLY A 299 -20.30 -5.04 -26.53
CA GLY A 299 -21.61 -5.64 -26.76
C GLY A 299 -21.49 -7.16 -26.88
N PRO A 300 -22.39 -7.95 -26.26
CA PRO A 300 -22.34 -9.41 -26.35
C PRO A 300 -22.66 -9.96 -27.72
N VAL A 301 -23.14 -9.15 -28.65
CA VAL A 301 -23.33 -9.49 -30.08
C VAL A 301 -21.99 -9.57 -30.82
N LEU A 302 -20.94 -8.97 -30.31
CA LEU A 302 -19.60 -8.97 -30.87
C LEU A 302 -18.92 -10.33 -30.59
N PRO A 303 -18.56 -11.12 -31.63
CA PRO A 303 -17.79 -12.34 -31.43
C PRO A 303 -16.34 -12.02 -31.05
N VAL A 304 -15.69 -12.91 -30.31
CA VAL A 304 -14.25 -12.79 -30.04
C VAL A 304 -13.48 -12.86 -31.35
N PHE A 305 -13.78 -13.90 -32.14
CA PHE A 305 -13.23 -14.12 -33.47
C PHE A 305 -14.34 -14.47 -34.44
N TYR A 306 -14.19 -14.06 -35.68
CA TYR A 306 -14.97 -14.59 -36.80
C TYR A 306 -14.52 -16.01 -37.16
N LYS A 307 -15.30 -16.66 -38.01
CA LYS A 307 -15.00 -18.03 -38.47
C LYS A 307 -13.69 -18.14 -39.27
N ASP A 308 -13.22 -17.05 -39.84
CA ASP A 308 -11.94 -16.95 -40.55
C ASP A 308 -10.75 -16.65 -39.63
N GLY A 309 -10.99 -16.59 -38.33
CA GLY A 309 -9.97 -16.36 -37.31
C GLY A 309 -9.62 -14.88 -37.05
N LYS A 310 -10.24 -13.95 -37.74
CA LYS A 310 -10.07 -12.52 -37.47
C LYS A 310 -10.83 -12.12 -36.21
N TYR A 311 -10.36 -11.09 -35.53
CA TYR A 311 -11.07 -10.52 -34.39
C TYR A 311 -12.40 -9.91 -34.80
N GLY A 312 -13.44 -10.09 -34.00
CA GLY A 312 -14.71 -9.41 -34.20
C GLY A 312 -14.53 -7.90 -34.18
N ASP A 313 -15.05 -7.20 -35.20
CA ASP A 313 -14.95 -5.74 -35.30
C ASP A 313 -16.24 -5.09 -34.75
N PRO A 314 -16.16 -4.24 -33.70
CA PRO A 314 -17.33 -3.52 -33.20
C PRO A 314 -18.06 -2.69 -34.24
N SER A 315 -17.36 -2.19 -35.27
CA SER A 315 -17.96 -1.39 -36.35
C SER A 315 -18.97 -2.15 -37.20
N ASP A 316 -18.79 -3.48 -37.36
CA ASP A 316 -19.70 -4.34 -38.11
C ASP A 316 -21.09 -4.48 -37.45
N TYR A 317 -21.16 -4.14 -36.14
CA TYR A 317 -22.38 -4.21 -35.33
C TYR A 317 -22.92 -2.83 -34.94
N GLY A 318 -22.38 -1.76 -35.51
CA GLY A 318 -22.76 -0.39 -35.16
C GLY A 318 -22.48 0.00 -33.72
N LEU A 319 -21.56 -0.70 -33.04
CA LEU A 319 -21.19 -0.51 -31.65
C LEU A 319 -20.17 0.62 -31.57
N GLY A 320 -20.61 1.86 -31.72
CA GLY A 320 -19.72 3.05 -31.71
C GLY A 320 -19.75 3.88 -30.43
N ASN A 321 -20.61 3.56 -29.47
CA ASN A 321 -20.86 4.40 -28.31
C ASN A 321 -20.11 3.88 -27.07
N GLY A 322 -18.86 4.34 -26.91
CA GLY A 322 -18.08 4.14 -25.68
C GLY A 322 -17.01 3.06 -25.73
N ASN A 323 -17.08 2.10 -26.63
CA ASN A 323 -16.01 1.12 -26.86
C ASN A 323 -15.96 0.65 -28.31
N ASN A 324 -14.89 1.03 -29.01
CA ASN A 324 -14.60 0.60 -30.39
C ASN A 324 -13.56 -0.53 -30.44
N PHE A 325 -13.31 -1.22 -29.33
CA PHE A 325 -12.25 -2.19 -29.21
C PHE A 325 -12.78 -3.60 -28.91
N ASN A 326 -12.13 -4.59 -29.50
CA ASN A 326 -12.27 -5.98 -29.09
C ASN A 326 -11.36 -6.22 -27.88
N PRO A 327 -11.90 -6.58 -26.68
CA PRO A 327 -11.11 -6.75 -25.47
C PRO A 327 -10.02 -7.83 -25.59
N GLU A 328 -10.26 -8.90 -26.38
CA GLU A 328 -9.29 -9.96 -26.61
C GLU A 328 -8.06 -9.42 -27.35
N ALA A 329 -8.28 -8.66 -28.42
CA ALA A 329 -7.19 -8.03 -29.16
C ALA A 329 -6.37 -7.08 -28.28
N THR A 330 -7.00 -6.38 -27.34
CA THR A 330 -6.27 -5.56 -26.37
C THR A 330 -5.33 -6.39 -25.51
N LEU A 331 -5.76 -7.56 -25.02
CA LEU A 331 -4.90 -8.46 -24.24
C LEU A 331 -3.75 -9.04 -25.06
N ASP A 332 -4.00 -9.39 -26.31
CA ASP A 332 -3.01 -10.08 -27.16
C ASP A 332 -1.91 -9.14 -27.65
N PHE A 333 -2.27 -7.87 -27.95
CA PHE A 333 -1.32 -6.90 -28.51
C PHE A 333 -0.75 -5.90 -27.50
N THR A 334 -1.13 -5.99 -26.23
CA THR A 334 -0.55 -5.15 -25.17
C THR A 334 0.42 -5.94 -24.32
N ASN A 335 1.68 -5.50 -24.27
CA ASN A 335 2.73 -6.11 -23.44
C ASN A 335 3.39 -5.03 -22.60
N HIS A 336 2.94 -4.93 -21.34
CA HIS A 336 3.50 -4.01 -20.35
C HIS A 336 4.14 -4.81 -19.23
N LYS A 337 5.42 -4.56 -18.98
CA LYS A 337 6.21 -5.21 -17.93
C LYS A 337 6.80 -4.17 -17.02
N SER A 338 6.86 -4.47 -15.74
CA SER A 338 7.54 -3.65 -14.75
C SER A 338 8.50 -4.49 -13.94
N VAL A 339 9.67 -3.93 -13.65
CA VAL A 339 10.68 -4.51 -12.75
C VAL A 339 11.01 -3.44 -11.71
N ASN A 340 11.02 -3.83 -10.44
CA ASN A 340 11.32 -2.90 -9.35
C ASN A 340 12.36 -3.51 -8.42
N HIS A 341 13.37 -2.71 -8.09
CA HIS A 341 14.40 -2.98 -7.09
C HIS A 341 14.31 -1.92 -6.01
N ARG A 342 14.29 -2.30 -4.73
CA ARG A 342 14.26 -1.34 -3.64
C ARG A 342 15.04 -1.86 -2.45
N VAL A 343 15.81 -0.99 -1.84
CA VAL A 343 16.49 -1.24 -0.57
C VAL A 343 16.11 -0.12 0.38
N THR A 344 15.59 -0.50 1.54
CA THR A 344 15.23 0.46 2.60
C THR A 344 15.79 0.01 3.93
N GLY A 345 16.01 0.94 4.84
CA GLY A 345 16.40 0.57 6.20
C GLY A 345 16.88 1.76 7.00
N ASP A 346 17.23 1.46 8.25
CA ASP A 346 17.80 2.42 9.18
C ASP A 346 19.01 1.85 9.90
N VAL A 347 19.88 2.74 10.35
CA VAL A 347 20.88 2.48 11.38
C VAL A 347 20.65 3.44 12.52
N HIS A 348 20.74 2.96 13.75
CA HIS A 348 20.48 3.79 14.92
C HIS A 348 21.42 3.50 16.08
N ALA A 349 21.63 4.51 16.92
CA ALA A 349 22.33 4.41 18.18
C ALA A 349 21.55 5.13 19.27
N GLU A 350 21.41 4.50 20.43
CA GLU A 350 20.80 5.07 21.64
C GLU A 350 21.80 5.01 22.78
N LEU A 351 22.11 6.17 23.34
CA LEU A 351 23.03 6.35 24.48
C LEU A 351 22.27 6.85 25.69
N GLU A 352 22.31 6.10 26.78
CA GLU A 352 21.87 6.59 28.11
C GLU A 352 22.98 7.43 28.73
N ILE A 353 22.89 8.78 28.55
CA ILE A 353 23.91 9.74 28.98
C ILE A 353 24.03 9.73 30.52
N VAL A 354 22.89 9.83 31.17
CA VAL A 354 22.70 9.64 32.60
C VAL A 354 21.40 8.90 32.82
N LYS A 355 21.15 8.39 34.00
CA LYS A 355 19.91 7.67 34.32
C LYS A 355 18.68 8.44 33.84
N ASN A 356 17.85 7.80 33.05
CA ASN A 356 16.61 8.34 32.48
C ASN A 356 16.79 9.42 31.39
N LEU A 357 18.00 9.81 31.02
CA LEU A 357 18.26 10.73 29.90
C LEU A 357 18.91 9.97 28.75
N LYS A 358 18.19 9.85 27.65
CA LYS A 358 18.61 9.10 26.48
C LYS A 358 18.75 10.00 25.27
N PHE A 359 19.86 9.88 24.58
CA PHE A 359 20.09 10.46 23.28
C PHE A 359 19.99 9.33 22.25
N ARG A 360 19.17 9.52 21.24
CA ARG A 360 19.07 8.60 20.09
C ARG A 360 19.36 9.36 18.80
N THR A 361 20.21 8.79 17.97
CA THR A 361 20.40 9.19 16.57
C THR A 361 20.01 8.05 15.66
N SER A 362 19.34 8.36 14.54
CA SER A 362 19.01 7.38 13.50
C SER A 362 19.17 7.99 12.12
N PHE A 363 19.72 7.20 11.20
CA PHE A 363 19.81 7.54 9.80
C PHE A 363 19.06 6.46 8.99
N GLY A 364 18.01 6.88 8.32
CA GLY A 364 17.19 6.02 7.47
C GLY A 364 17.37 6.32 6.00
N GLY A 365 17.31 5.29 5.16
CA GLY A 365 17.44 5.40 3.71
C GLY A 365 16.40 4.57 2.97
N ASP A 366 16.04 5.03 1.77
CA ASP A 366 15.16 4.35 0.83
C ASP A 366 15.65 4.64 -0.59
N ILE A 367 16.16 3.61 -1.25
CA ILE A 367 16.67 3.67 -2.62
C ILE A 367 15.88 2.68 -3.46
N GLY A 368 15.16 3.19 -4.46
CA GLY A 368 14.35 2.40 -5.35
C GLY A 368 14.62 2.72 -6.81
N GLN A 369 14.58 1.68 -7.65
CA GLN A 369 14.65 1.78 -9.10
C GLN A 369 13.51 0.97 -9.69
N ALA A 370 12.70 1.60 -10.53
CA ALA A 370 11.63 0.96 -11.28
C ALA A 370 11.86 1.14 -12.78
N GLU A 371 11.83 0.05 -13.52
CA GLU A 371 11.82 0.04 -14.97
C GLU A 371 10.45 -0.42 -15.45
N THR A 372 9.83 0.35 -16.34
CA THR A 372 8.61 -0.02 -17.06
C THR A 372 8.93 -0.19 -18.53
N ARG A 373 8.31 -1.18 -19.17
CA ARG A 373 8.50 -1.46 -20.57
C ARG A 373 7.17 -1.79 -21.23
N GLY A 374 6.74 -0.93 -22.14
CA GLY A 374 5.58 -1.13 -23.00
C GLY A 374 6.03 -1.47 -24.43
N PHE A 375 5.49 -2.54 -25.00
CA PHE A 375 5.73 -2.89 -26.40
C PHE A 375 4.41 -3.15 -27.11
N THR A 376 4.23 -2.50 -28.27
CA THR A 376 3.11 -2.74 -29.19
C THR A 376 3.69 -3.22 -30.51
N PRO A 377 3.34 -4.44 -30.98
CA PRO A 377 3.76 -4.95 -32.30
C PRO A 377 3.01 -4.26 -33.45
N ILE A 378 3.40 -4.52 -34.68
CA ILE A 378 2.54 -4.28 -35.84
C ILE A 378 1.39 -5.29 -35.79
N TYR A 379 0.15 -4.80 -35.90
CA TYR A 379 -1.03 -5.65 -35.90
C TYR A 379 -2.21 -4.95 -36.58
N ALA A 380 -3.18 -5.75 -37.06
CA ALA A 380 -4.44 -5.30 -37.60
C ALA A 380 -5.54 -6.21 -37.05
N ALA A 381 -6.13 -5.84 -35.90
CA ALA A 381 -7.20 -6.61 -35.28
C ALA A 381 -8.56 -6.16 -35.81
N THR A 382 -8.86 -4.86 -35.72
CA THR A 382 -10.11 -4.25 -36.19
C THR A 382 -9.81 -2.93 -36.89
N ALA A 383 -10.81 -2.28 -37.47
CA ALA A 383 -10.66 -0.94 -38.06
C ALA A 383 -10.12 0.09 -37.09
N ALA A 384 -10.52 0.01 -35.80
CA ALA A 384 -10.09 0.92 -34.73
C ALA A 384 -8.86 0.41 -33.95
N GLN A 385 -8.58 -0.89 -34.00
CA GLN A 385 -7.46 -1.52 -33.28
C GLN A 385 -6.44 -2.06 -34.27
N ASN A 386 -5.50 -1.22 -34.64
CA ASN A 386 -4.39 -1.58 -35.52
C ASN A 386 -3.17 -0.72 -35.19
N SER A 387 -2.01 -1.21 -35.57
CA SER A 387 -0.76 -0.45 -35.53
C SER A 387 0.08 -0.80 -36.75
N THR A 388 0.45 0.20 -37.52
CA THR A 388 1.27 0.05 -38.73
C THR A 388 2.77 0.09 -38.44
N SER A 389 3.15 0.41 -37.21
CA SER A 389 4.54 0.41 -36.74
C SER A 389 4.64 -0.19 -35.35
N THR A 390 5.79 -0.76 -35.03
CA THR A 390 6.08 -1.14 -33.64
C THR A 390 6.30 0.11 -32.79
N ASN A 391 5.87 0.04 -31.54
CA ASN A 391 6.15 1.07 -30.54
C ASN A 391 6.78 0.43 -29.30
N LEU A 392 7.88 0.99 -28.82
CA LEU A 392 8.54 0.62 -27.58
C LEU A 392 8.61 1.84 -26.67
N ASN A 393 8.04 1.74 -25.49
CA ASN A 393 8.16 2.71 -24.42
C ASN A 393 8.99 2.11 -23.29
N ILE A 394 10.02 2.82 -22.82
CA ILE A 394 10.82 2.46 -21.66
C ILE A 394 10.78 3.63 -20.69
N GLY A 395 10.28 3.38 -19.47
CA GLY A 395 10.35 4.31 -18.36
C GLY A 395 11.35 3.82 -17.33
N HIS A 396 12.19 4.70 -16.82
CA HIS A 396 13.08 4.43 -15.69
C HIS A 396 12.86 5.50 -14.62
N THR A 397 12.54 5.06 -13.41
CA THR A 397 12.34 5.94 -12.25
C THR A 397 13.31 5.55 -11.16
N GLU A 398 14.05 6.49 -10.65
CA GLU A 398 14.93 6.33 -9.51
C GLU A 398 14.46 7.23 -8.37
N ASN A 399 14.30 6.63 -7.19
CA ASN A 399 13.96 7.33 -5.96
C ASN A 399 15.13 7.17 -4.98
N ARG A 400 15.56 8.27 -4.38
CA ARG A 400 16.58 8.31 -3.33
C ARG A 400 16.08 9.21 -2.21
N ASN A 401 15.75 8.59 -1.09
CA ASN A 401 15.24 9.29 0.08
C ASN A 401 16.14 8.97 1.27
N TRP A 402 16.39 9.96 2.10
CA TRP A 402 17.04 9.73 3.38
C TRP A 402 16.45 10.65 4.45
N ILE A 403 16.49 10.18 5.68
CA ILE A 403 16.10 10.92 6.87
C ILE A 403 17.14 10.72 7.97
N TRP A 404 17.55 11.81 8.61
CA TRP A 404 18.41 11.79 9.78
C TRP A 404 17.69 12.43 10.94
N GLU A 405 17.54 11.68 12.04
CA GLU A 405 16.81 12.11 13.22
C GLU A 405 17.67 12.01 14.45
N ASN A 406 17.56 13.01 15.32
CA ASN A 406 18.23 13.07 16.62
C ASN A 406 17.20 13.45 17.66
N THR A 407 17.12 12.67 18.74
CA THR A 407 16.18 12.91 19.83
C THR A 407 16.87 12.81 21.17
N LEU A 408 16.49 13.68 22.08
CA LEU A 408 16.87 13.66 23.50
C LEU A 408 15.58 13.44 24.28
N THR A 409 15.53 12.35 25.07
CA THR A 409 14.35 11.97 25.86
C THR A 409 14.72 11.88 27.31
N TYR A 410 13.95 12.54 28.19
CA TYR A 410 14.09 12.48 29.64
C TYR A 410 12.82 11.94 30.27
N ASP A 411 12.94 10.84 31.02
CA ASP A 411 11.87 10.19 31.77
C ASP A 411 12.04 10.48 33.28
N TYR A 412 11.04 11.17 33.85
CA TYR A 412 11.03 11.49 35.27
C TYR A 412 9.85 10.85 35.98
N ARG A 413 10.12 10.17 37.11
CA ARG A 413 9.07 9.57 37.94
C ARG A 413 9.37 9.91 39.39
N TYR A 414 8.42 10.57 40.04
CA TYR A 414 8.49 10.89 41.45
C TYR A 414 7.11 10.79 42.10
N LYS A 415 6.95 9.87 43.03
CA LYS A 415 5.63 9.56 43.63
C LYS A 415 4.57 9.33 42.55
N ASP A 416 3.54 10.14 42.54
CA ASP A 416 2.41 10.09 41.62
C ASP A 416 2.64 10.86 40.32
N HIS A 417 3.77 11.53 40.18
CA HIS A 417 4.12 12.32 38.99
C HIS A 417 4.93 11.48 37.99
N ARG A 418 4.52 11.51 36.75
CA ARG A 418 5.28 10.96 35.62
C ARG A 418 5.38 12.01 34.53
N LEU A 419 6.58 12.26 34.07
CA LEU A 419 6.89 13.22 33.02
C LEU A 419 7.84 12.57 32.03
N THR A 420 7.47 12.62 30.76
CA THR A 420 8.37 12.31 29.63
C THR A 420 8.51 13.56 28.78
N ALA A 421 9.71 14.11 28.72
CA ALA A 421 10.05 15.24 27.86
C ALA A 421 10.94 14.77 26.71
N LEU A 422 10.66 15.22 25.51
CA LEU A 422 11.41 14.90 24.30
C LEU A 422 11.69 16.18 23.53
N ALA A 423 12.94 16.34 23.07
CA ALA A 423 13.32 17.32 22.07
C ALA A 423 14.00 16.61 20.89
N GLY A 424 13.77 17.09 19.68
CA GLY A 424 14.29 16.44 18.49
C GLY A 424 14.57 17.38 17.34
N TYR A 425 15.42 16.89 16.45
CA TYR A 425 15.82 17.52 15.20
C TYR A 425 15.81 16.47 14.10
N SER A 426 15.23 16.78 12.94
CA SER A 426 15.28 15.90 11.77
C SER A 426 15.62 16.69 10.50
N ALA A 427 16.36 16.04 9.61
CA ALA A 427 16.65 16.51 8.26
C ALA A 427 16.29 15.40 7.28
N GLN A 428 15.65 15.76 6.17
CA GLN A 428 15.21 14.82 5.15
C GLN A 428 15.45 15.38 3.75
N ASP A 429 15.85 14.52 2.81
CA ASP A 429 15.88 14.80 1.38
C ASP A 429 15.17 13.66 0.63
N ASN A 430 14.18 14.02 -0.19
CA ASN A 430 13.49 13.11 -1.09
C ASN A 430 13.81 13.55 -2.53
N SER A 431 14.43 12.67 -3.28
CA SER A 431 14.82 12.89 -4.68
C SER A 431 14.18 11.84 -5.58
N THR A 432 13.56 12.30 -6.67
CA THR A 432 13.04 11.43 -7.73
C THR A 432 13.61 11.89 -9.07
N HIS A 433 14.14 10.95 -9.83
CA HIS A 433 14.60 11.14 -11.20
C HIS A 433 13.82 10.21 -12.13
N GLN A 434 13.31 10.74 -13.25
CA GLN A 434 12.55 9.96 -14.23
C GLN A 434 13.15 10.17 -15.63
N LEU A 435 13.28 9.07 -16.34
CA LEU A 435 13.68 9.03 -17.75
C LEU A 435 12.63 8.24 -18.53
N GLU A 436 12.16 8.78 -19.65
CA GLU A 436 11.29 8.08 -20.60
C GLU A 436 11.92 8.10 -22.00
N ALA A 437 11.92 6.93 -22.64
CA ALA A 437 12.35 6.77 -24.02
C ALA A 437 11.26 6.08 -24.83
N ASN A 438 10.93 6.64 -25.98
CA ASN A 438 9.97 6.09 -26.94
C ASN A 438 10.66 5.85 -28.28
N ALA A 439 10.45 4.68 -28.89
CA ALA A 439 10.97 4.32 -30.19
C ALA A 439 9.92 3.65 -31.05
N ASN A 440 9.87 4.01 -32.33
CA ASN A 440 9.02 3.38 -33.33
C ASN A 440 9.88 2.52 -34.27
N ASN A 441 9.23 1.61 -35.00
CA ASN A 441 9.86 0.71 -35.97
C ASN A 441 10.99 -0.15 -35.36
N VAL A 442 10.79 -0.58 -34.10
CA VAL A 442 11.75 -1.45 -33.42
C VAL A 442 11.71 -2.85 -34.03
N PRO A 443 12.83 -3.42 -34.47
CA PRO A 443 12.88 -4.78 -35.02
C PRO A 443 12.45 -5.83 -33.97
N TYR A 444 11.70 -6.84 -34.41
CA TYR A 444 11.30 -7.98 -33.58
C TYR A 444 11.24 -9.26 -34.43
N ASP A 445 11.34 -10.42 -33.77
CA ASP A 445 11.25 -11.73 -34.43
C ASP A 445 9.80 -12.17 -34.63
N ALA A 446 9.60 -13.30 -35.32
CA ALA A 446 8.28 -13.88 -35.56
C ALA A 446 7.52 -14.29 -34.28
N SER A 447 8.23 -14.43 -33.15
CA SER A 447 7.65 -14.72 -31.82
C SER A 447 7.35 -13.44 -31.03
N GLY A 448 7.54 -12.25 -31.61
CA GLY A 448 7.32 -10.96 -30.95
C GLY A 448 8.45 -10.54 -30.00
N ASN A 449 9.61 -11.22 -30.01
CA ASN A 449 10.76 -10.81 -29.22
C ASN A 449 11.50 -9.69 -29.94
N LEU A 450 11.88 -8.66 -29.20
CA LEU A 450 12.71 -7.58 -29.71
C LEU A 450 14.14 -8.08 -29.98
N PHE A 451 14.69 -7.77 -31.15
CA PHE A 451 16.10 -8.06 -31.47
C PHE A 451 17.06 -7.25 -30.63
N THR A 452 16.62 -6.11 -30.10
CA THR A 452 17.42 -5.25 -29.23
C THR A 452 16.62 -4.83 -28.00
N SER A 453 17.30 -4.72 -26.89
CA SER A 453 16.74 -4.20 -25.64
C SER A 453 16.64 -2.68 -25.62
N TYR A 454 17.30 -2.00 -26.55
CA TYR A 454 17.42 -0.55 -26.59
C TYR A 454 16.92 0.03 -27.91
N PRO A 455 16.41 1.26 -27.91
CA PRO A 455 15.92 1.94 -29.11
C PRO A 455 17.04 2.34 -30.10
N ALA A 456 18.32 2.06 -29.81
CA ALA A 456 19.45 2.49 -30.63
C ALA A 456 19.41 1.97 -32.08
N ALA A 457 18.71 0.87 -32.35
CA ALA A 457 18.53 0.31 -33.71
C ALA A 457 17.24 0.78 -34.39
N ALA A 458 16.44 1.63 -33.74
CA ALA A 458 15.15 2.11 -34.21
C ALA A 458 15.14 3.63 -34.33
N ALA A 459 14.17 4.17 -35.05
CA ALA A 459 13.94 5.60 -35.08
C ALA A 459 13.45 6.08 -33.71
N VAL A 460 14.32 6.67 -32.93
CA VAL A 460 13.98 7.26 -31.63
C VAL A 460 13.16 8.52 -31.89
N THR A 461 11.87 8.47 -31.57
CA THR A 461 10.96 9.61 -31.76
C THR A 461 11.01 10.60 -30.61
N ARG A 462 11.35 10.16 -29.39
CA ARG A 462 11.43 11.04 -28.22
C ARG A 462 12.24 10.37 -27.11
N ILE A 463 13.33 11.01 -26.70
CA ILE A 463 13.90 10.82 -25.37
C ILE A 463 13.38 11.99 -24.54
N ARG A 464 12.57 11.73 -23.56
CA ARG A 464 12.20 12.70 -22.57
C ARG A 464 12.93 12.31 -21.29
N ASP A 465 14.00 13.04 -21.02
CA ASP A 465 14.36 13.23 -19.63
C ASP A 465 13.19 14.03 -19.05
N ALA A 466 12.29 13.36 -18.36
CA ALA A 466 11.26 14.03 -17.59
C ALA A 466 11.89 14.77 -16.41
N GLY A 467 13.23 14.98 -16.45
CA GLY A 467 14.16 15.79 -15.69
C GLY A 467 13.67 16.58 -14.52
N LEU A 468 12.55 16.16 -13.98
CA LEU A 468 12.08 16.57 -12.69
C LEU A 468 12.93 15.81 -11.67
N GLN A 469 14.18 16.23 -11.51
CA GLN A 469 14.86 16.04 -10.24
C GLN A 469 14.06 16.84 -9.21
N ILE A 470 13.01 16.24 -8.72
CA ILE A 470 12.24 16.80 -7.61
C ILE A 470 13.07 16.53 -6.37
N HIS A 471 13.68 17.57 -5.83
CA HIS A 471 14.29 17.55 -4.52
C HIS A 471 13.36 18.23 -3.52
N ASN A 472 12.77 17.45 -2.62
CA ASN A 472 12.00 17.96 -1.50
C ASN A 472 12.81 17.80 -0.23
N ARG A 473 13.34 18.91 0.29
CA ARG A 473 14.12 18.94 1.53
C ARG A 473 13.28 19.47 2.67
N THR A 474 13.36 18.78 3.80
CA THR A 474 12.65 19.18 5.01
C THR A 474 13.63 19.22 6.18
N LEU A 475 13.54 20.29 6.95
CA LEU A 475 14.28 20.48 8.21
C LEU A 475 13.27 20.72 9.31
N SER A 476 13.42 20.03 10.44
CA SER A 476 12.44 20.12 11.51
C SER A 476 13.06 20.14 12.88
N GLN A 477 12.49 20.95 13.76
CA GLN A 477 12.76 20.97 15.19
C GLN A 477 11.46 20.70 15.93
N PHE A 478 11.48 19.84 16.93
CA PHE A 478 10.27 19.47 17.62
C PHE A 478 10.51 19.18 19.11
N ALA A 479 9.49 19.40 19.89
CA ALA A 479 9.48 19.04 21.30
C ALA A 479 8.11 18.50 21.72
N ARG A 480 8.09 17.60 22.69
CA ARG A 480 6.88 17.04 23.29
C ARG A 480 7.06 16.81 24.78
N VAL A 481 6.00 17.08 25.51
CA VAL A 481 5.88 16.79 26.94
C VAL A 481 4.64 15.96 27.17
N ASN A 482 4.80 14.81 27.79
CA ASN A 482 3.72 13.99 28.31
C ASN A 482 3.80 14.00 29.84
N TYR A 483 2.71 14.38 30.50
CA TYR A 483 2.61 14.43 31.96
C TYR A 483 1.41 13.64 32.44
N SER A 484 1.60 12.84 33.47
CA SER A 484 0.53 12.09 34.15
C SER A 484 0.65 12.27 35.64
N PHE A 485 -0.45 12.65 36.30
CA PHE A 485 -0.56 12.76 37.74
C PHE A 485 -1.53 11.72 38.26
N GLN A 486 -1.09 10.88 39.22
CA GLN A 486 -1.82 9.80 39.86
C GLN A 486 -2.45 8.78 38.88
N ASN A 487 -1.95 8.69 37.65
CA ASN A 487 -2.58 7.97 36.54
C ASN A 487 -4.06 8.39 36.27
N LYS A 488 -4.44 9.61 36.67
CA LYS A 488 -5.78 10.18 36.55
C LYS A 488 -5.82 11.35 35.56
N TYR A 489 -4.91 12.30 35.77
CA TYR A 489 -4.87 13.53 34.98
C TYR A 489 -3.71 13.48 34.02
N LEU A 490 -4.04 13.62 32.73
CA LEU A 490 -3.11 13.49 31.64
C LEU A 490 -3.00 14.79 30.89
N LEU A 491 -1.78 15.18 30.53
CA LEU A 491 -1.50 16.33 29.68
C LEU A 491 -0.45 15.92 28.63
N ASN A 492 -0.74 16.20 27.38
CA ASN A 492 0.17 16.04 26.25
C ASN A 492 0.30 17.41 25.55
N ALA A 493 1.51 17.89 25.38
CA ALA A 493 1.78 19.10 24.61
C ALA A 493 2.93 18.84 23.65
N SER A 494 2.80 19.27 22.41
CA SER A 494 3.87 19.21 21.43
C SER A 494 3.93 20.48 20.59
N ILE A 495 5.13 20.78 20.12
CA ILE A 495 5.39 21.87 19.20
C ILE A 495 6.37 21.39 18.15
N ARG A 496 6.12 21.73 16.89
CA ARG A 496 7.03 21.41 15.79
C ARG A 496 7.19 22.64 14.89
N HIS A 497 8.41 22.86 14.44
CA HIS A 497 8.78 23.89 13.49
C HIS A 497 9.39 23.20 12.27
N ASP A 498 8.68 23.23 11.14
CA ASP A 498 9.08 22.61 9.89
C ASP A 498 9.47 23.65 8.86
N GLY A 499 10.62 23.44 8.21
CA GLY A 499 10.99 24.11 6.99
C GLY A 499 10.95 23.12 5.82
N ALA A 500 10.27 23.45 4.72
CA ALA A 500 10.15 22.60 3.54
C ALA A 500 10.40 23.39 2.26
N SER A 501 11.33 22.90 1.44
CA SER A 501 11.79 23.60 0.22
C SER A 501 10.69 23.87 -0.80
N GLN A 502 9.66 23.04 -0.82
CA GLN A 502 8.53 23.17 -1.75
C GLN A 502 7.62 24.38 -1.48
N PHE A 503 7.72 25.01 -0.31
CA PHE A 503 6.92 26.19 0.08
C PHE A 503 7.72 27.49 0.02
N PHE A 504 8.89 27.50 -0.64
CA PHE A 504 9.65 28.74 -0.83
C PHE A 504 8.81 29.83 -1.53
N PRO A 505 8.85 31.13 -1.09
CA PRO A 505 9.73 31.69 -0.06
C PRO A 505 9.25 31.51 1.40
N ASN A 506 8.00 31.10 1.64
CA ASN A 506 7.43 30.94 2.99
C ASN A 506 7.62 29.48 3.47
N ALA A 507 8.87 29.04 3.55
CA ALA A 507 9.21 27.63 3.72
C ALA A 507 8.96 27.09 5.14
N TYR A 508 8.72 27.93 6.15
CA TYR A 508 8.63 27.54 7.55
C TYR A 508 7.24 27.66 8.14
N GLY A 509 6.86 26.70 8.98
CA GLY A 509 5.57 26.68 9.69
C GLY A 509 5.69 26.12 11.10
N TRP A 510 4.84 26.58 12.03
CA TRP A 510 4.73 26.09 13.40
C TRP A 510 3.48 25.22 13.55
N PHE A 511 3.60 24.11 14.22
CA PHE A 511 2.54 23.13 14.46
C PHE A 511 2.44 22.81 15.96
N PRO A 512 1.77 23.68 16.76
CA PRO A 512 1.52 23.41 18.18
C PRO A 512 0.33 22.44 18.33
N SER A 513 0.38 21.60 19.38
CA SER A 513 -0.71 20.71 19.74
C SER A 513 -0.77 20.51 21.26
N VAL A 514 -1.98 20.48 21.80
CA VAL A 514 -2.24 20.20 23.23
C VAL A 514 -3.38 19.20 23.34
N GLY A 515 -3.24 18.22 24.21
CA GLY A 515 -4.27 17.26 24.58
C GLY A 515 -4.33 17.10 26.09
N ALA A 516 -5.52 17.01 26.65
CA ALA A 516 -5.74 16.71 28.06
C ALA A 516 -6.67 15.50 28.22
N GLY A 517 -6.48 14.73 29.26
CA GLY A 517 -7.30 13.55 29.57
C GLY A 517 -7.54 13.39 31.07
N TRP A 518 -8.68 12.81 31.40
CA TRP A 518 -9.03 12.41 32.75
C TRP A 518 -9.48 10.96 32.78
N VAL A 519 -8.77 10.11 33.52
CA VAL A 519 -9.10 8.71 33.72
C VAL A 519 -10.04 8.59 34.90
N ILE A 520 -11.33 8.70 34.63
CA ILE A 520 -12.39 8.79 35.65
C ILE A 520 -12.45 7.50 36.48
N THR A 521 -12.22 6.34 35.86
CA THR A 521 -12.23 5.03 36.55
C THR A 521 -11.18 4.91 37.66
N ASN A 522 -10.13 5.73 37.65
CA ASN A 522 -9.11 5.76 38.72
C ASN A 522 -9.49 6.66 39.89
N GLU A 523 -10.65 7.34 39.85
CA GLU A 523 -11.11 8.15 40.96
C GLU A 523 -11.65 7.32 42.11
N SER A 524 -11.58 7.85 43.35
CA SER A 524 -12.00 7.14 44.55
C SER A 524 -13.49 6.79 44.51
N PHE A 525 -14.34 7.63 43.90
CA PHE A 525 -15.76 7.44 43.80
C PHE A 525 -16.18 6.38 42.73
N MET A 526 -15.22 5.93 41.92
CA MET A 526 -15.45 4.90 40.88
C MET A 526 -14.94 3.50 41.29
N LYS A 527 -14.35 3.35 42.48
CA LYS A 527 -13.73 2.08 42.89
C LYS A 527 -14.69 0.90 42.98
N ASP A 528 -15.95 1.14 43.37
CA ASP A 528 -16.94 0.10 43.61
C ASP A 528 -17.84 -0.18 42.39
N GLN A 529 -17.60 0.48 41.27
CA GLN A 529 -18.34 0.22 40.02
C GLN A 529 -17.68 -0.91 39.22
N HIS A 530 -18.53 -1.70 38.52
CA HIS A 530 -18.08 -2.83 37.66
C HIS A 530 -18.60 -2.71 36.21
N LEU A 531 -19.14 -1.54 35.83
CA LEU A 531 -19.69 -1.30 34.50
C LEU A 531 -18.61 -0.94 33.46
N PHE A 532 -17.52 -0.29 33.90
CA PHE A 532 -16.47 0.18 33.05
C PHE A 532 -15.11 -0.27 33.56
N ASP A 533 -14.33 -0.93 32.70
CA ASP A 533 -12.92 -1.27 33.01
C ASP A 533 -12.02 -0.04 32.91
N ASN A 534 -12.34 0.87 31.99
CA ASN A 534 -11.58 2.11 31.78
C ASN A 534 -12.49 3.17 31.13
N LEU A 535 -12.57 4.35 31.76
CA LEU A 535 -13.35 5.49 31.28
C LEU A 535 -12.53 6.77 31.42
#